data_4283e42098fe66a188ba42eae915bba7
#
_entry.id   4283e42098fe66a188ba42eae915bba7
#
_cell.length_a   1.000
_cell.length_b   1.000
_cell.length_c   1.000
_cell.angle_alpha   90.00
_cell.angle_beta   90.00
_cell.angle_gamma   90.00
#
_symmetry.space_group_name_H-M   'P 1'
#
loop_
_entity.id
_entity.type
_entity.pdbx_description
1 polymer ?
#
loop_
_entity_poly.entity_id
_entity_poly.type
_entity_poly.pdbx_seq_one_letter_code
_entity_poly.pdbx_strand_id
1 'polypeptide(L)'
;ERLGQYWRRSGGQLAQAHGDRLAEQIAAQIAQVRSWDEFIAAPIVLDPDATIPETERAGLDALPGSVTLYGDRVPLDYDVEQGVGVVRLRLKEGQARRLQARDLPPFERPVRFTVTRGKHDAVRAASLEELREGLRGLGRDARPRGGANRRSRRRR
;
A
#
# COMPACT_ATOMS: atom_id res chain seq x y z
N GLU A 1 -5.67 -13.94 -4.19
CA GLU A 1 -5.80 -12.48 -3.93
C GLU A 1 -6.28 -12.20 -2.50
N ARG A 2 -7.35 -12.85 -2.04
CA ARG A 2 -7.97 -12.66 -0.72
C ARG A 2 -7.02 -12.99 0.45
N LEU A 3 -6.26 -14.09 0.36
CA LEU A 3 -5.25 -14.45 1.36
C LEU A 3 -4.15 -13.38 1.49
N GLY A 4 -3.71 -12.79 0.38
CA GLY A 4 -2.75 -11.70 0.38
C GLY A 4 -3.29 -10.42 1.04
N GLN A 5 -4.59 -10.15 0.95
CA GLN A 5 -5.23 -9.06 1.68
C GLN A 5 -5.21 -9.31 3.18
N TYR A 6 -5.59 -10.52 3.63
CA TYR A 6 -5.54 -10.89 5.03
C TYR A 6 -4.11 -10.86 5.58
N TRP A 7 -3.13 -11.32 4.80
CA TRP A 7 -1.72 -11.24 5.18
C TRP A 7 -1.27 -9.79 5.43
N ARG A 8 -1.60 -8.86 4.53
CA ARG A 8 -1.29 -7.43 4.73
C ARG A 8 -2.05 -6.84 5.92
N ARG A 9 -3.33 -7.16 6.05
CA ARG A 9 -4.19 -6.68 7.14
C ARG A 9 -3.77 -7.23 8.50
N SER A 10 -3.24 -8.46 8.58
CA SER A 10 -2.67 -9.02 9.80
C SER A 10 -1.29 -8.44 10.16
N GLY A 11 -0.69 -7.63 9.27
CA GLY A 11 0.68 -7.14 9.47
C GLY A 11 1.75 -8.20 9.23
N GLY A 12 1.46 -9.20 8.39
CA GLY A 12 2.37 -10.29 8.06
C GLY A 12 2.31 -11.49 9.02
N GLN A 13 1.47 -11.43 10.05
CA GLN A 13 1.44 -12.46 11.09
C GLN A 13 0.74 -13.77 10.68
N LEU A 14 -0.05 -13.75 9.60
CA LEU A 14 -0.79 -14.94 9.14
C LEU A 14 0.09 -16.15 8.86
N ALA A 15 1.27 -15.95 8.26
CA ALA A 15 2.16 -17.07 7.97
C ALA A 15 2.71 -17.71 9.25
N GLN A 16 2.93 -16.93 10.29
CA GLN A 16 3.37 -17.42 11.59
C GLN A 16 2.25 -18.13 12.34
N ALA A 17 1.02 -17.61 12.25
CA ALA A 17 -0.13 -18.17 12.97
C ALA A 17 -0.74 -19.42 12.28
N HIS A 18 -0.71 -19.47 10.95
CA HIS A 18 -1.44 -20.48 10.16
C HIS A 18 -0.57 -21.17 9.10
N GLY A 19 0.76 -21.04 9.19
CA GLY A 19 1.71 -21.61 8.22
C GLY A 19 1.55 -23.12 8.01
N ASP A 20 1.33 -23.90 9.08
CA ASP A 20 1.14 -25.33 9.02
C ASP A 20 -0.10 -25.71 8.20
N ARG A 21 -1.23 -25.02 8.41
CA ARG A 21 -2.46 -25.25 7.65
C ARG A 21 -2.31 -24.89 6.17
N LEU A 22 -1.55 -23.84 5.86
CA LEU A 22 -1.24 -23.49 4.48
C LEU A 22 -0.35 -24.55 3.83
N ALA A 23 0.65 -25.04 4.54
CA ALA A 23 1.52 -26.11 4.08
C ALA A 23 0.75 -27.42 3.84
N GLU A 24 -0.18 -27.77 4.72
CA GLU A 24 -1.07 -28.93 4.55
C GLU A 24 -1.93 -28.81 3.28
N GLN A 25 -2.53 -27.64 3.02
CA GLN A 25 -3.31 -27.41 1.79
C GLN A 25 -2.45 -27.57 0.52
N ILE A 26 -1.23 -27.04 0.54
CA ILE A 26 -0.29 -27.17 -0.58
C ILE A 26 0.10 -28.64 -0.76
N ALA A 27 0.49 -29.33 0.32
CA ALA A 27 0.88 -30.73 0.30
C ALA A 27 -0.24 -31.64 -0.24
N ALA A 28 -1.49 -31.40 0.18
CA ALA A 28 -2.64 -32.18 -0.29
C ALA A 28 -2.88 -32.01 -1.81
N GLN A 29 -2.64 -30.80 -2.37
CA GLN A 29 -2.76 -30.56 -3.81
C GLN A 29 -1.61 -31.16 -4.59
N ILE A 30 -0.37 -31.07 -4.08
CA ILE A 30 0.82 -31.64 -4.72
C ILE A 30 0.77 -33.17 -4.68
N ALA A 31 0.24 -33.80 -3.65
CA ALA A 31 0.11 -35.25 -3.55
C ALA A 31 -0.74 -35.89 -4.67
N GLN A 32 -1.55 -35.09 -5.36
CA GLN A 32 -2.38 -35.56 -6.49
C GLN A 32 -1.64 -35.46 -7.83
N VAL A 33 -0.50 -34.78 -7.88
CA VAL A 33 0.30 -34.57 -9.09
C VAL A 33 1.13 -35.80 -9.38
N ARG A 34 1.06 -36.34 -10.60
CA ARG A 34 1.70 -37.59 -11.01
C ARG A 34 2.88 -37.40 -11.96
N SER A 35 3.04 -36.20 -12.54
CA SER A 35 4.11 -35.90 -13.48
C SER A 35 4.63 -34.48 -13.29
N TRP A 36 5.81 -34.20 -13.86
CA TRP A 36 6.40 -32.88 -13.87
C TRP A 36 5.55 -31.87 -14.63
N ASP A 37 4.96 -32.26 -15.74
CA ASP A 37 4.09 -31.41 -16.56
C ASP A 37 2.80 -31.06 -15.80
N GLU A 38 2.22 -32.01 -15.08
CA GLU A 38 1.09 -31.75 -14.19
C GLU A 38 1.46 -30.81 -13.06
N PHE A 39 2.67 -30.93 -12.48
CA PHE A 39 3.14 -30.04 -11.43
C PHE A 39 3.25 -28.61 -11.91
N ILE A 40 3.82 -28.36 -13.09
CA ILE A 40 3.94 -27.02 -13.66
C ILE A 40 2.57 -26.43 -14.01
N ALA A 41 1.64 -27.27 -14.47
CA ALA A 41 0.31 -26.83 -14.88
C ALA A 41 -0.69 -26.75 -13.72
N ALA A 42 -0.40 -27.33 -12.55
CA ALA A 42 -1.31 -27.39 -11.42
C ALA A 42 -1.52 -26.00 -10.78
N PRO A 43 -2.74 -25.44 -10.79
CA PRO A 43 -3.02 -24.23 -10.07
C PRO A 43 -3.04 -24.53 -8.57
N ILE A 44 -2.09 -24.01 -7.81
CA ILE A 44 -2.15 -24.07 -6.35
C ILE A 44 -3.16 -23.03 -5.87
N VAL A 45 -4.28 -23.52 -5.34
CA VAL A 45 -5.35 -22.66 -4.80
C VAL A 45 -5.35 -22.80 -3.28
N LEU A 46 -5.09 -21.67 -2.60
CA LEU A 46 -5.18 -21.59 -1.15
C LEU A 46 -6.54 -21.02 -0.75
N ASP A 47 -7.25 -21.76 0.10
CA ASP A 47 -8.54 -21.37 0.63
C ASP A 47 -8.36 -20.64 1.97
N PRO A 48 -8.61 -19.31 2.02
CA PRO A 48 -8.53 -18.55 3.26
C PRO A 48 -9.57 -19.01 4.30
N ASP A 49 -10.73 -19.48 3.86
CA ASP A 49 -11.82 -19.86 4.75
C ASP A 49 -11.53 -21.17 5.50
N ALA A 50 -10.76 -22.07 4.87
CA ALA A 50 -10.25 -23.28 5.50
C ALA A 50 -8.99 -23.03 6.38
N THR A 51 -8.28 -21.93 6.13
CA THR A 51 -7.01 -21.64 6.81
C THR A 51 -7.20 -20.77 8.05
N ILE A 52 -7.93 -19.67 7.91
CA ILE A 52 -8.06 -18.60 8.92
C ILE A 52 -9.40 -18.74 9.62
N PRO A 53 -9.45 -18.78 10.97
CA PRO A 53 -10.71 -18.81 11.71
C PRO A 53 -11.62 -17.64 11.33
N GLU A 54 -12.94 -17.90 11.31
CA GLU A 54 -13.93 -16.89 10.93
C GLU A 54 -13.86 -15.62 11.80
N THR A 55 -13.66 -15.79 13.12
CA THR A 55 -13.52 -14.67 14.05
C THR A 55 -12.33 -13.78 13.74
N GLU A 56 -11.20 -14.37 13.33
CA GLU A 56 -10.01 -13.62 12.92
C GLU A 56 -10.23 -12.92 11.58
N ARG A 57 -10.85 -13.61 10.61
CA ARG A 57 -11.22 -13.00 9.32
C ARG A 57 -12.16 -11.81 9.50
N ALA A 58 -13.18 -11.95 10.34
CA ALA A 58 -14.11 -10.87 10.65
C ALA A 58 -13.40 -9.67 11.28
N GLY A 59 -12.44 -9.90 12.17
CA GLY A 59 -11.61 -8.83 12.74
C GLY A 59 -10.75 -8.12 11.68
N LEU A 60 -10.15 -8.88 10.78
CA LEU A 60 -9.36 -8.31 9.68
C LEU A 60 -10.24 -7.57 8.66
N ASP A 61 -11.44 -8.05 8.39
CA ASP A 61 -12.40 -7.40 7.48
C ASP A 61 -12.97 -6.10 8.08
N ALA A 62 -13.09 -6.04 9.42
CA ALA A 62 -13.53 -4.85 10.13
C ALA A 62 -12.52 -3.69 10.14
N LEU A 63 -11.26 -3.95 9.79
CA LEU A 63 -10.25 -2.88 9.68
C LEU A 63 -10.68 -1.82 8.65
N PRO A 64 -10.58 -0.52 8.99
CA PRO A 64 -11.08 0.55 8.12
C PRO A 64 -10.31 0.61 6.80
N GLY A 65 -11.02 0.69 5.69
CA GLY A 65 -10.41 0.90 4.36
C GLY A 65 -10.20 2.38 4.01
N SER A 66 -10.59 3.29 4.89
CA SER A 66 -10.43 4.74 4.68
C SER A 66 -10.56 5.50 6.00
N VAL A 67 -10.04 6.73 6.01
CA VAL A 67 -10.18 7.70 7.10
C VAL A 67 -10.70 9.02 6.53
N THR A 68 -11.43 9.79 7.33
CA THR A 68 -11.85 11.14 6.94
C THR A 68 -10.84 12.17 7.41
N LEU A 69 -10.22 12.89 6.46
CA LEU A 69 -9.31 14.00 6.73
C LEU A 69 -9.84 15.26 6.02
N TYR A 70 -10.04 16.33 6.75
CA TYR A 70 -10.56 17.61 6.23
C TYR A 70 -11.89 17.49 5.46
N GLY A 71 -12.75 16.54 5.87
CA GLY A 71 -14.02 16.26 5.20
C GLY A 71 -13.91 15.35 3.97
N ASP A 72 -12.70 15.02 3.54
CA ASP A 72 -12.47 14.09 2.43
C ASP A 72 -12.22 12.67 2.93
N ARG A 73 -12.72 11.70 2.18
CA ARG A 73 -12.41 10.29 2.40
C ARG A 73 -11.04 9.95 1.81
N VAL A 74 -10.10 9.59 2.68
CA VAL A 74 -8.74 9.20 2.31
C VAL A 74 -8.60 7.68 2.40
N PRO A 75 -8.24 6.97 1.32
CA PRO A 75 -8.03 5.53 1.34
C PRO A 75 -6.87 5.14 2.25
N LEU A 76 -7.05 4.00 2.92
CA LEU A 76 -6.01 3.32 3.70
C LEU A 76 -5.64 2.00 3.01
N ASP A 77 -4.37 1.81 2.76
CA ASP A 77 -3.82 0.54 2.32
C ASP A 77 -3.05 -0.09 3.49
N TYR A 78 -3.26 -1.38 3.73
CA TYR A 78 -2.46 -2.16 4.66
C TYR A 78 -1.32 -2.82 3.90
N ASP A 79 -0.13 -2.79 4.50
CA ASP A 79 1.07 -3.37 3.88
C ASP A 79 2.00 -3.94 4.95
N VAL A 80 3.03 -4.67 4.52
CA VAL A 80 4.07 -5.21 5.39
C VAL A 80 5.42 -4.76 4.86
N GLU A 81 6.13 -3.99 5.67
CA GLU A 81 7.46 -3.48 5.35
C GLU A 81 8.47 -4.06 6.35
N GLN A 82 9.47 -4.78 5.84
CA GLN A 82 10.52 -5.40 6.68
C GLN A 82 9.95 -6.26 7.84
N GLY A 83 8.86 -6.98 7.58
CA GLY A 83 8.20 -7.82 8.58
C GLY A 83 7.29 -7.07 9.56
N VAL A 84 7.15 -5.76 9.42
CA VAL A 84 6.28 -4.92 10.26
C VAL A 84 5.05 -4.49 9.48
N GLY A 85 3.87 -4.71 10.06
CA GLY A 85 2.61 -4.21 9.50
C GLY A 85 2.54 -2.70 9.53
N VAL A 86 2.22 -2.07 8.41
CA VAL A 86 2.10 -0.61 8.27
C VAL A 86 0.74 -0.22 7.71
N VAL A 87 0.30 0.99 7.98
CA VAL A 87 -0.89 1.61 7.38
C VAL A 87 -0.44 2.74 6.48
N ARG A 88 -0.81 2.68 5.20
CA ARG A 88 -0.44 3.67 4.20
C ARG A 88 -1.62 4.57 3.85
N LEU A 89 -1.48 5.87 4.05
CA LEU A 89 -2.44 6.86 3.62
C LEU A 89 -2.12 7.31 2.19
N ARG A 90 -3.14 7.23 1.31
CA ARG A 90 -3.06 7.78 -0.05
C ARG A 90 -3.64 9.18 -0.10
N LEU A 91 -2.77 10.17 -0.17
CA LEU A 91 -3.11 11.59 -0.12
C LEU A 91 -2.99 12.23 -1.50
N LYS A 92 -3.89 13.16 -1.79
CA LYS A 92 -3.67 14.12 -2.87
C LYS A 92 -2.66 15.17 -2.40
N GLU A 93 -1.92 15.78 -3.32
CA GLU A 93 -0.89 16.79 -2.98
C GLU A 93 -1.43 17.91 -2.08
N GLY A 94 -2.62 18.43 -2.37
CA GLY A 94 -3.24 19.49 -1.56
C GLY A 94 -3.60 19.06 -0.13
N GLN A 95 -3.97 17.80 0.07
CA GLN A 95 -4.21 17.22 1.39
C GLN A 95 -2.90 17.05 2.15
N ALA A 96 -1.88 16.50 1.48
CA ALA A 96 -0.57 16.25 2.07
C ALA A 96 0.12 17.56 2.53
N ARG A 97 -0.04 18.66 1.79
CA ARG A 97 0.52 19.99 2.16
C ARG A 97 -0.09 20.57 3.42
N ARG A 98 -1.35 20.23 3.73
CA ARG A 98 -2.06 20.74 4.93
C ARG A 98 -1.91 19.82 6.14
N LEU A 99 -1.47 18.57 5.94
CA LEU A 99 -1.46 17.54 6.96
C LEU A 99 -0.55 17.89 8.14
N GLN A 100 -1.11 17.80 9.34
CA GLN A 100 -0.41 17.95 10.60
C GLN A 100 -0.54 16.69 11.45
N ALA A 101 0.35 16.48 12.40
CA ALA A 101 0.32 15.31 13.25
C ALA A 101 -1.01 15.17 14.03
N ARG A 102 -1.59 16.26 14.45
CA ARG A 102 -2.88 16.29 15.18
C ARG A 102 -4.10 15.89 14.33
N ASP A 103 -3.97 15.92 13.00
CA ASP A 103 -5.06 15.57 12.09
C ASP A 103 -5.15 14.07 11.83
N LEU A 104 -4.09 13.35 12.20
CA LEU A 104 -4.03 11.89 12.06
C LEU A 104 -4.78 11.23 13.23
N PRO A 105 -5.71 10.32 12.95
CA PRO A 105 -6.28 9.49 14.00
C PRO A 105 -5.18 8.59 14.60
N PRO A 106 -5.38 8.12 15.82
CA PRO A 106 -4.47 7.15 16.41
C PRO A 106 -4.52 5.85 15.60
N PHE A 107 -3.37 5.41 15.12
CA PHE A 107 -3.19 4.13 14.46
C PHE A 107 -2.37 3.22 15.36
N GLU A 108 -2.76 1.95 15.44
CA GLU A 108 -2.01 0.93 16.20
C GLU A 108 -0.70 0.53 15.51
N ARG A 109 -0.51 0.94 14.25
CA ARG A 109 0.62 0.59 13.40
C ARG A 109 1.32 1.84 12.87
N PRO A 110 2.61 1.71 12.53
CA PRO A 110 3.33 2.79 11.85
C PRO A 110 2.60 3.27 10.60
N VAL A 111 2.48 4.59 10.48
CA VAL A 111 1.84 5.23 9.33
C VAL A 111 2.88 5.50 8.25
N ARG A 112 2.49 5.25 7.00
CA ARG A 112 3.22 5.60 5.79
C ARG A 112 2.38 6.52 4.92
N PHE A 113 3.02 7.32 4.13
CA PHE A 113 2.35 8.27 3.26
C PHE A 113 2.69 8.02 1.80
N THR A 114 1.68 8.06 0.95
CA THR A 114 1.84 8.11 -0.50
C THR A 114 1.07 9.30 -1.02
N VAL A 115 1.77 10.20 -1.70
CA VAL A 115 1.14 11.36 -2.34
C VAL A 115 1.00 11.07 -3.82
N THR A 116 -0.22 11.21 -4.32
CA THR A 116 -0.52 11.03 -5.73
C THR A 116 -0.62 12.38 -6.44
N ARG A 117 -0.05 12.46 -7.65
CA ARG A 117 -0.20 13.57 -8.58
C ARG A 117 -0.72 13.03 -9.91
N GLY A 118 -2.01 13.27 -10.17
CA GLY A 118 -2.69 12.59 -11.27
C GLY A 118 -2.80 11.09 -11.02
N LYS A 119 -2.25 10.28 -11.94
CA LYS A 119 -2.29 8.80 -11.87
C LYS A 119 -1.02 8.17 -11.26
N HIS A 120 -0.02 8.98 -10.87
CA HIS A 120 1.28 8.49 -10.42
C HIS A 120 1.54 8.83 -8.96
N ASP A 121 2.26 7.94 -8.28
CA ASP A 121 2.82 8.21 -6.95
C ASP A 121 3.96 9.23 -7.12
N ALA A 122 3.83 10.39 -6.51
CA ALA A 122 4.79 11.48 -6.60
C ALA A 122 5.76 11.52 -5.41
N VAL A 123 5.29 11.13 -4.21
CA VAL A 123 6.10 11.07 -2.99
C VAL A 123 5.68 9.83 -2.20
N ARG A 124 6.67 9.11 -1.67
CA ARG A 124 6.48 8.09 -0.62
C ARG A 124 7.31 8.50 0.58
N ALA A 125 6.73 8.44 1.77
CA ALA A 125 7.37 8.89 2.99
C ALA A 125 7.01 7.98 4.19
N ALA A 126 7.97 7.74 5.06
CA ALA A 126 7.79 6.98 6.29
C ALA A 126 7.40 7.85 7.48
N SER A 127 7.56 9.18 7.36
CA SER A 127 7.21 10.15 8.40
C SER A 127 6.60 11.42 7.79
N LEU A 128 6.00 12.26 8.64
CA LEU A 128 5.51 13.58 8.23
C LEU A 128 6.66 14.52 7.82
N GLU A 129 7.83 14.34 8.38
CA GLU A 129 9.01 15.13 8.06
C GLU A 129 9.49 14.81 6.64
N GLU A 130 9.69 13.53 6.33
CA GLU A 130 10.02 13.06 4.98
C GLU A 130 8.95 13.46 3.96
N LEU A 131 7.66 13.40 4.35
CA LEU A 131 6.58 13.85 3.50
C LEU A 131 6.74 15.33 3.13
N ARG A 132 7.04 16.19 4.11
CA ARG A 132 7.25 17.62 3.87
C ARG A 132 8.46 17.90 2.98
N GLU A 133 9.53 17.14 3.16
CA GLU A 133 10.74 17.24 2.31
C GLU A 133 10.44 16.83 0.86
N GLY A 134 9.78 15.69 0.67
CA GLY A 134 9.35 15.23 -0.65
C GLY A 134 8.46 16.24 -1.37
N LEU A 135 7.53 16.87 -0.64
CA LEU A 135 6.64 17.89 -1.19
C LEU A 135 7.38 19.20 -1.58
N ARG A 136 8.45 19.55 -0.87
CA ARG A 136 9.32 20.70 -1.26
C ARG A 136 10.06 20.40 -2.57
N GLY A 137 10.52 19.16 -2.75
CA GLY A 137 11.14 18.69 -3.99
C GLY A 137 10.22 18.85 -5.20
N LEU A 138 8.98 18.38 -5.08
CA LEU A 138 7.98 18.51 -6.16
C LEU A 138 7.72 19.95 -6.61
N GLY A 139 7.83 20.92 -5.69
CA GLY A 139 7.65 22.34 -6.01
C GLY A 139 8.82 22.96 -6.78
N ARG A 140 10.02 22.39 -6.67
CA ARG A 140 11.22 22.87 -7.37
C ARG A 140 11.24 22.42 -8.81
N ASP A 141 10.80 21.21 -9.10
CA ASP A 141 10.77 20.64 -10.46
C ASP A 141 9.65 21.25 -11.33
N ALA A 142 8.67 21.89 -10.71
CA ALA A 142 7.56 22.53 -11.41
C ALA A 142 7.88 23.96 -11.92
N ARG A 143 9.05 24.51 -11.67
CA ARG A 143 9.45 25.78 -12.29
C ARG A 143 9.88 25.52 -13.74
N PRO A 144 9.13 26.02 -14.76
CA PRO A 144 9.57 25.94 -16.13
C PRO A 144 10.91 26.66 -16.24
N ARG A 145 11.95 25.96 -16.73
CA ARG A 145 13.19 26.61 -17.16
C ARG A 145 12.79 27.70 -18.14
N GLY A 146 12.95 28.96 -17.73
CA GLY A 146 12.57 30.11 -18.50
C GLY A 146 13.15 30.05 -19.90
N GLY A 147 12.26 29.86 -20.87
CA GLY A 147 12.60 30.04 -22.26
C GLY A 147 13.07 31.46 -22.49
N ALA A 148 14.37 31.64 -22.64
CA ALA A 148 14.95 32.87 -23.13
C ALA A 148 14.42 33.12 -24.53
N ASN A 149 13.33 33.91 -24.62
CA ASN A 149 12.78 34.36 -25.87
C ASN A 149 13.70 35.41 -26.45
N ARG A 150 14.74 34.96 -27.21
CA ARG A 150 15.53 35.82 -28.08
C ARG A 150 14.62 36.30 -29.20
N ARG A 151 13.95 37.44 -28.96
CA ARG A 151 13.44 38.27 -30.05
C ARG A 151 14.64 38.76 -30.87
N SER A 152 14.99 38.05 -31.93
CA SER A 152 15.83 38.62 -33.00
C SER A 152 15.04 39.69 -33.71
N ARG A 153 15.36 40.95 -33.37
CA ARG A 153 15.03 42.09 -34.22
C ARG A 153 15.73 41.88 -35.56
N ARG A 154 14.97 41.57 -36.60
CA ARG A 154 15.37 41.89 -37.97
C ARG A 154 14.89 43.29 -38.29
N ARG A 155 15.83 44.21 -38.39
CA ARG A 155 15.67 45.47 -39.12
C ARG A 155 16.02 45.18 -40.59
N ARG A 156 15.24 45.83 -41.47
CA ARG A 156 15.31 46.07 -42.90
C ARG A 156 14.75 44.96 -43.76
#